data_f44dbdcc912da08da4a319e83e86bed2
#
_entry.id   f44dbdcc912da08da4a319e83e86bed2
#
_cell.length_a   1.000
_cell.length_b   1.000
_cell.length_c   1.000
_cell.angle_alpha   90.00
_cell.angle_beta   90.00
_cell.angle_gamma   90.00
#
_symmetry.space_group_name_H-M   'P 1'
#
loop_
_entity.id
_entity.type
_entity.pdbx_description
1 polymer ?
#
loop_
_entity_poly.entity_id
_entity_poly.type
_entity_poly.pdbx_seq_one_letter_code
_entity_poly.pdbx_strand_id
1 'polypeptide(L)' 'MPPPVPDLNLLRTFVAVAAVGSFTAAAERLGVTRPQVSQQIRKLESALATQLLRR' A
#
# COMPACT_ATOMS: atom_id res chain seq x y z
N MET A 1 -22.18 -5.90 8.11
CA MET A 1 -20.88 -5.28 8.30
C MET A 1 -20.12 -5.27 6.99
N PRO A 2 -19.59 -4.13 6.58
CA PRO A 2 -18.89 -4.09 5.32
C PRO A 2 -17.61 -4.93 5.38
N PRO A 3 -17.19 -5.51 4.26
CA PRO A 3 -15.94 -6.26 4.24
C PRO A 3 -14.77 -5.33 4.55
N PRO A 4 -13.71 -5.86 5.14
CA PRO A 4 -12.52 -5.05 5.38
C PRO A 4 -11.95 -4.59 4.04
N VAL A 5 -11.92 -3.29 3.88
CA VAL A 5 -11.37 -2.68 2.67
C VAL A 5 -9.99 -2.15 3.03
N PRO A 6 -9.00 -2.30 2.15
CA PRO A 6 -7.70 -1.69 2.41
C PRO A 6 -7.86 -0.20 2.69
N ASP A 7 -7.07 0.30 3.61
CA ASP A 7 -7.05 1.71 3.90
C ASP A 7 -6.75 2.48 2.62
N LEU A 8 -7.48 3.58 2.40
CA LEU A 8 -7.26 4.43 1.23
C LEU A 8 -5.82 4.93 1.16
N ASN A 9 -5.19 5.16 2.31
CA ASN A 9 -3.80 5.56 2.34
C ASN A 9 -2.88 4.48 1.78
N LEU A 10 -3.20 3.22 2.05
CA LEU A 10 -2.44 2.11 1.49
C LEU A 10 -2.58 2.04 -0.02
N LEU A 11 -3.80 2.26 -0.51
CA LEU A 11 -4.05 2.27 -1.95
C LEU A 11 -3.30 3.42 -2.63
N ARG A 12 -3.32 4.59 -2.02
CA ARG A 12 -2.59 5.74 -2.56
C ARG A 12 -1.10 5.46 -2.64
N THR A 13 -0.56 4.83 -1.61
CA THR A 13 0.85 4.46 -1.59
C THR A 13 1.16 3.47 -2.72
N PHE A 14 0.31 2.47 -2.87
CA PHE A 14 0.49 1.48 -3.92
C PHE A 14 0.47 2.12 -5.32
N VAL A 15 -0.50 3.00 -5.54
CA VAL A 15 -0.63 3.70 -6.81
C VAL A 15 0.60 4.56 -7.09
N ALA A 16 1.09 5.26 -6.05
CA ALA A 16 2.27 6.09 -6.20
C ALA A 16 3.50 5.27 -6.58
N VAL A 17 3.69 4.12 -5.91
CA VAL A 17 4.81 3.23 -6.22
C VAL A 17 4.69 2.72 -7.65
N ALA A 18 3.49 2.30 -8.05
CA ALA A 18 3.27 1.79 -9.39
C ALA A 18 3.52 2.86 -10.46
N ALA A 19 3.12 4.09 -10.16
CA ALA A 19 3.26 5.18 -11.12
C ALA A 19 4.71 5.60 -11.33
N VAL A 20 5.49 5.65 -10.25
CA VAL A 20 6.88 6.11 -10.35
C VAL A 20 7.89 4.98 -10.44
N GLY A 21 7.47 3.75 -10.13
CA GLY A 21 8.34 2.58 -10.26
C GLY A 21 9.45 2.50 -9.23
N SER A 22 9.34 3.24 -8.13
CA SER A 22 10.40 3.28 -7.13
C SER A 22 9.83 3.64 -5.77
N PHE A 23 10.23 2.90 -4.75
CA PHE A 23 9.81 3.21 -3.38
C PHE A 23 10.37 4.54 -2.92
N THR A 24 11.61 4.84 -3.28
CA THR A 24 12.23 6.11 -2.89
C THR A 24 11.50 7.29 -3.51
N ALA A 25 11.22 7.23 -4.78
CA ALA A 25 10.50 8.31 -5.47
C ALA A 25 9.07 8.44 -4.94
N ALA A 26 8.43 7.31 -4.65
CA ALA A 26 7.08 7.34 -4.09
C ALA A 26 7.08 7.99 -2.71
N ALA A 27 8.07 7.67 -1.88
CA ALA A 27 8.20 8.26 -0.55
C ALA A 27 8.34 9.78 -0.65
N GLU A 28 9.16 10.25 -1.56
CA GLU A 28 9.35 11.68 -1.77
C GLU A 28 8.04 12.34 -2.20
N ARG A 29 7.34 11.71 -3.12
CA ARG A 29 6.09 12.24 -3.63
C ARG A 29 5.01 12.32 -2.57
N LEU A 30 4.98 11.35 -1.67
CA LEU A 30 3.98 11.28 -0.59
C LEU A 30 4.40 12.05 0.66
N GLY A 31 5.65 12.49 0.72
CA GLY A 31 6.15 13.19 1.89
C GLY A 31 6.38 12.29 3.10
N VAL A 32 6.72 11.04 2.85
CA VAL A 32 6.97 10.05 3.90
C VAL A 32 8.33 9.42 3.69
N THR A 33 8.74 8.56 4.63
CA THR A 33 10.02 7.87 4.51
C THR A 33 9.86 6.60 3.68
N ARG A 34 10.96 6.14 3.11
CA ARG A 34 10.96 4.89 2.36
C ARG A 34 10.53 3.70 3.22
N PRO A 35 11.00 3.55 4.47
CA PRO A 35 10.51 2.47 5.32
C PRO A 35 9.01 2.51 5.54
N GLN A 36 8.41 3.70 5.63
CA GLN A 36 6.96 3.82 5.77
C GLN A 36 6.25 3.30 4.54
N VAL A 37 6.77 3.62 3.35
CA VAL A 37 6.20 3.12 2.11
C VAL A 37 6.26 1.60 2.09
N SER A 38 7.41 1.03 2.43
CA SER A 38 7.56 -0.43 2.47
C SER A 38 6.57 -1.09 3.43
N GLN A 39 6.40 -0.52 4.61
CA GLN A 39 5.46 -1.04 5.59
C GLN A 39 4.03 -0.99 5.08
N GLN A 40 3.66 0.12 4.46
CA GLN A 40 2.31 0.28 3.92
C GLN A 40 2.04 -0.72 2.81
N ILE A 41 3.00 -0.93 1.94
CA ILE A 41 2.85 -1.92 0.86
C ILE A 41 2.70 -3.32 1.45
N ARG A 42 3.47 -3.68 2.48
CA ARG A 42 3.34 -4.96 3.14
C ARG A 42 1.97 -5.15 3.75
N LYS A 43 1.43 -4.11 4.39
CA LYS A 43 0.09 -4.17 4.95
C LYS A 43 -0.95 -4.39 3.87
N LEU A 44 -0.81 -3.72 2.75
CA LEU A 44 -1.72 -3.88 1.63
C LEU A 44 -1.64 -5.30 1.08
N GLU A 45 -0.45 -5.81 0.85
CA GLU A 45 -0.27 -7.16 0.33
C GLU A 45 -0.87 -8.19 1.29
N SER A 46 -0.66 -8.00 2.58
CA SER A 46 -1.20 -8.90 3.59
C SER A 46 -2.72 -8.87 3.59
N ALA A 47 -3.31 -7.69 3.49
CA ALA A 47 -4.76 -7.56 3.45
C ALA A 47 -5.34 -8.22 2.21
N LEU A 48 -4.71 -8.03 1.06
CA LEU A 48 -5.18 -8.64 -0.18
C LEU A 48 -5.04 -10.16 -0.14
N ALA A 49 -3.94 -10.65 0.41
CA ALA A 49 -3.75 -12.09 0.55
C ALA A 49 -4.82 -12.71 1.43
N THR A 50 -5.15 -12.04 2.54
CA THR A 50 -6.19 -12.51 3.44
C THR A 50 -7.54 -12.58 2.72
N GLN A 51 -7.87 -11.56 1.96
CA GLN A 51 -9.13 -11.55 1.22
C GLN A 51 -9.18 -12.66 0.18
N LEU A 52 -8.09 -12.91 -0.50
CA LEU A 52 -8.04 -13.97 -1.49
C LEU A 52 -8.17 -15.35 -0.87
N LEU A 53 -7.61 -15.52 0.32
CA LEU A 53 -7.65 -16.81 1.01
C LEU A 53 -8.99 -17.08 1.68
N ARG A 54 -9.79 -16.06 1.90
CA ARG A 54 -11.05 -16.20 2.63
C ARG A 54 -12.25 -16.40 1.75
N ARG A 55 -12.08 -16.78 0.56
CA ARG A 55 -13.19 -16.98 -0.37
C ARG A 55 -14.09 -18.13 0.02
#